data_face83ff01d837be7c9d02b57acd7953
#
_entry.id   face83ff01d837be7c9d02b57acd7953
#
_cell.length_a   1.000
_cell.length_b   1.000
_cell.length_c   1.000
_cell.angle_alpha   90.00
_cell.angle_beta   90.00
_cell.angle_gamma   90.00
#
_symmetry.space_group_name_H-M   'P 1'
#
loop_
_entity.id
_entity.type
_entity.pdbx_description
1 polymer ?
#
loop_
_entity_poly.entity_id
_entity_poly.type
_entity_poly.pdbx_seq_one_letter_code
_entity_poly.pdbx_strand_id
1 'polypeptide(L)'
;MASAARHQQILGFRRVSFLEVIFATGQVPPYGSSTSTITTTIEDIRAQSDRPLVVFPECTTSNGRALIRFADVFIAGKGKHIKHPVKGFKMYIMCARYDPPTPTTPSPTHSIPSQLGSFPNPAHHILKLLFAPALAQSLSIRMVAPSDSPSSGSFMASEVILDNGIAPADEISEACAVLMAQAAKLKRVGMGWEDKAADFYRKRKSL
;
A
#
# COMPACT_ATOMS: atom_id res chain seq x y z
N MET A 1 -3.09 21.05 15.23
CA MET A 1 -2.64 20.62 13.90
C MET A 1 -1.67 19.46 14.10
N ALA A 2 -2.04 18.23 13.72
CA ALA A 2 -1.10 17.11 13.76
C ALA A 2 -0.01 17.40 12.72
N SER A 3 1.23 17.48 13.17
CA SER A 3 2.39 17.57 12.28
C SER A 3 2.39 16.32 11.41
N ALA A 4 2.25 16.47 10.09
CA ALA A 4 2.36 15.37 9.17
C ALA A 4 3.69 14.65 9.44
N ALA A 5 3.63 13.34 9.65
CA ALA A 5 4.86 12.57 9.89
C ALA A 5 5.77 12.74 8.67
N ARG A 6 7.07 12.90 8.94
CA ARG A 6 8.04 13.10 7.86
C ARG A 6 8.04 11.88 6.96
N HIS A 7 7.87 12.10 5.65
CA HIS A 7 7.94 11.04 4.66
C HIS A 7 9.23 10.23 4.81
N GLN A 8 9.10 8.90 4.99
CA GLN A 8 10.24 8.01 5.16
C GLN A 8 10.54 7.32 3.84
N GLN A 9 11.80 7.41 3.44
CA GLN A 9 12.29 6.75 2.23
C GLN A 9 12.36 5.25 2.45
N ILE A 10 11.93 4.47 1.45
CA ILE A 10 12.09 3.02 1.43
C ILE A 10 13.56 2.69 1.16
N LEU A 11 14.17 1.89 2.04
CA LEU A 11 15.57 1.47 1.91
C LEU A 11 15.73 0.30 0.92
N GLY A 12 14.70 -0.49 0.73
CA GLY A 12 14.71 -1.66 -0.14
C GLY A 12 13.60 -2.65 0.19
N PHE A 13 13.69 -3.82 -0.39
CA PHE A 13 12.70 -4.88 -0.27
C PHE A 13 13.30 -6.14 0.35
N ARG A 14 12.48 -6.86 1.08
CA ARG A 14 12.82 -8.14 1.69
C ARG A 14 11.88 -9.22 1.15
N ARG A 15 12.45 -10.35 0.78
CA ARG A 15 11.65 -11.53 0.45
C ARG A 15 11.06 -12.11 1.74
N VAL A 16 9.77 -12.37 1.71
CA VAL A 16 9.02 -12.95 2.83
C VAL A 16 8.18 -14.12 2.37
N SER A 17 7.84 -15.02 3.29
CA SER A 17 6.92 -16.12 3.03
C SER A 17 5.48 -15.62 2.98
N PHE A 18 4.59 -16.41 2.37
CA PHE A 18 3.15 -16.09 2.33
C PHE A 18 2.54 -15.92 3.73
N LEU A 19 2.94 -16.77 4.68
CA LEU A 19 2.46 -16.67 6.06
C LEU A 19 2.93 -15.39 6.73
N GLU A 20 4.18 -14.97 6.51
CA GLU A 20 4.69 -13.69 7.04
C GLU A 20 3.88 -12.50 6.51
N VAL A 21 3.50 -12.51 5.23
CA VAL A 21 2.62 -11.46 4.65
C VAL A 21 1.28 -11.43 5.35
N ILE A 22 0.65 -12.59 5.60
CA ILE A 22 -0.63 -12.67 6.32
C ILE A 22 -0.48 -12.08 7.72
N PHE A 23 0.56 -12.44 8.47
CA PHE A 23 0.79 -11.94 9.83
C PHE A 23 1.20 -10.46 9.87
N ALA A 24 1.80 -9.96 8.80
CA ALA A 24 2.14 -8.54 8.66
C ALA A 24 0.93 -7.66 8.28
N THR A 25 -0.19 -8.28 7.88
CA THR A 25 -1.40 -7.52 7.48
C THR A 25 -1.87 -6.60 8.61
N GLY A 26 -2.12 -5.34 8.28
CA GLY A 26 -2.54 -4.32 9.25
C GLY A 26 -1.39 -3.64 9.98
N GLN A 27 -0.20 -4.21 9.96
CA GLN A 27 1.00 -3.60 10.56
C GLN A 27 1.55 -2.47 9.68
N VAL A 28 2.60 -1.84 10.15
CA VAL A 28 3.35 -0.80 9.44
C VAL A 28 4.83 -1.17 9.38
N PRO A 29 5.59 -0.73 8.36
CA PRO A 29 7.04 -0.90 8.33
C PRO A 29 7.74 -0.29 9.56
N PRO A 30 8.92 -0.81 9.96
CA PRO A 30 9.55 -2.03 9.46
C PRO A 30 8.85 -3.30 9.98
N TYR A 31 8.58 -4.23 9.08
CA TYR A 31 7.96 -5.50 9.44
C TYR A 31 9.01 -6.44 10.04
N GLY A 32 9.14 -6.43 11.36
CA GLY A 32 10.08 -7.28 12.09
C GLY A 32 11.53 -6.79 12.05
N SER A 33 12.31 -7.25 13.02
CA SER A 33 13.70 -6.80 13.26
C SER A 33 14.77 -7.68 12.61
N SER A 34 14.42 -8.55 11.67
CA SER A 34 15.40 -9.46 11.07
C SER A 34 16.24 -8.74 10.02
N THR A 35 17.55 -8.78 10.21
CA THR A 35 18.64 -8.35 9.32
C THR A 35 18.76 -9.22 8.07
N SER A 36 17.67 -9.70 7.50
CA SER A 36 17.68 -10.50 6.28
C SER A 36 18.03 -9.61 5.09
N THR A 37 18.68 -10.20 4.11
CA THR A 37 19.19 -9.60 2.89
C THR A 37 18.16 -8.65 2.26
N ILE A 38 18.44 -7.36 2.30
CA ILE A 38 17.60 -6.35 1.66
C ILE A 38 17.95 -6.36 0.17
N THR A 39 17.00 -6.72 -0.66
CA THR A 39 17.14 -6.57 -2.11
C THR A 39 16.88 -5.12 -2.47
N THR A 40 17.78 -4.54 -3.25
CA THR A 40 17.89 -3.08 -3.34
C THR A 40 16.83 -2.44 -4.22
N THR A 41 16.33 -3.10 -5.27
CA THR A 41 15.40 -2.49 -6.21
C THR A 41 14.27 -3.42 -6.64
N ILE A 42 13.13 -2.83 -7.04
CA ILE A 42 11.98 -3.57 -7.54
C ILE A 42 12.29 -4.24 -8.89
N GLU A 43 13.14 -3.62 -9.71
CA GLU A 43 13.56 -4.17 -10.99
C GLU A 43 14.43 -5.41 -10.83
N ASP A 44 15.33 -5.43 -9.84
CA ASP A 44 16.15 -6.59 -9.56
C ASP A 44 15.27 -7.79 -9.13
N ILE A 45 14.27 -7.53 -8.28
CA ILE A 45 13.30 -8.56 -7.88
C ILE A 45 12.53 -9.05 -9.10
N ARG A 46 12.07 -8.14 -9.95
CA ARG A 46 11.30 -8.48 -11.14
C ARG A 46 12.12 -9.28 -12.14
N ALA A 47 13.40 -8.92 -12.34
CA ALA A 47 14.30 -9.62 -13.25
C ALA A 47 14.60 -11.05 -12.78
N GLN A 48 14.62 -11.28 -11.47
CA GLN A 48 14.89 -12.59 -10.87
C GLN A 48 13.62 -13.45 -10.72
N SER A 49 12.43 -12.89 -10.94
CA SER A 49 11.17 -13.58 -10.74
C SER A 49 10.60 -14.09 -12.05
N ASP A 50 10.21 -15.36 -12.09
CA ASP A 50 9.44 -16.00 -13.17
C ASP A 50 7.93 -15.76 -13.07
N ARG A 51 7.48 -15.13 -11.98
CA ARG A 51 6.07 -14.89 -11.66
C ARG A 51 5.73 -13.40 -11.62
N PRO A 52 4.45 -13.05 -11.78
CA PRO A 52 4.00 -11.68 -11.59
C PRO A 52 4.36 -11.17 -10.19
N LEU A 53 4.88 -9.95 -10.12
CA LEU A 53 5.17 -9.28 -8.86
C LEU A 53 3.97 -8.42 -8.46
N VAL A 54 3.48 -8.61 -7.24
CA VAL A 54 2.42 -7.78 -6.66
C VAL A 54 3.03 -6.79 -5.68
N VAL A 55 2.71 -5.51 -5.83
CA VAL A 55 3.21 -4.43 -4.99
C VAL A 55 2.04 -3.75 -4.29
N PHE A 56 2.15 -3.56 -2.97
CA PHE A 56 1.19 -2.81 -2.15
C PHE A 56 1.83 -1.49 -1.71
N PRO A 57 1.71 -0.42 -2.51
CA PRO A 57 2.45 0.82 -2.27
C PRO A 57 1.95 1.62 -1.07
N GLU A 58 0.77 1.34 -0.56
CA GLU A 58 0.29 1.91 0.71
C GLU A 58 1.09 1.43 1.92
N CYS A 59 1.84 0.33 1.82
CA CYS A 59 2.64 -0.29 2.87
C CYS A 59 1.87 -0.63 4.15
N THR A 60 0.55 -0.53 4.14
CA THR A 60 -0.35 -0.91 5.23
C THR A 60 -1.77 -1.03 4.71
N THR A 61 -2.67 -1.61 5.47
CA THR A 61 -4.09 -1.64 5.14
C THR A 61 -4.81 -0.43 5.72
N SER A 62 -5.71 0.15 4.94
CA SER A 62 -6.59 1.24 5.36
C SER A 62 -8.02 0.74 5.59
N ASN A 63 -8.92 1.62 6.03
CA ASN A 63 -10.33 1.30 6.22
C ASN A 63 -11.17 1.39 4.92
N GLY A 64 -10.53 1.57 3.76
CA GLY A 64 -11.17 1.64 2.45
C GLY A 64 -11.99 2.91 2.18
N ARG A 65 -11.96 3.92 3.07
CA ARG A 65 -12.69 5.20 2.87
C ARG A 65 -11.92 6.20 2.02
N ALA A 66 -10.61 6.11 2.03
CA ALA A 66 -9.72 6.97 1.26
C ALA A 66 -8.47 6.19 0.86
N LEU A 67 -7.80 6.66 -0.19
CA LEU A 67 -6.49 6.17 -0.59
C LEU A 67 -5.44 6.95 0.20
N ILE A 68 -4.60 6.24 0.93
CA ILE A 68 -3.47 6.84 1.63
C ILE A 68 -2.32 7.08 0.67
N ARG A 69 -1.36 7.92 1.08
CA ARG A 69 -0.18 8.24 0.28
C ARG A 69 0.63 6.98 0.00
N PHE A 70 1.04 6.80 -1.25
CA PHE A 70 1.93 5.73 -1.65
C PHE A 70 3.35 6.01 -1.16
N ALA A 71 4.04 4.96 -0.84
CA ALA A 71 5.47 4.99 -0.61
C ALA A 71 6.22 5.00 -1.95
N ASP A 72 7.44 5.57 -1.96
CA ASP A 72 8.27 5.73 -3.14
C ASP A 72 8.94 4.40 -3.55
N VAL A 73 8.13 3.47 -4.06
CA VAL A 73 8.55 2.08 -4.28
C VAL A 73 9.47 1.93 -5.51
N PHE A 74 9.35 2.81 -6.52
CA PHE A 74 10.15 2.69 -7.75
C PHE A 74 11.53 3.34 -7.66
N ILE A 75 11.75 4.24 -6.69
CA ILE A 75 13.08 4.82 -6.42
C ILE A 75 13.80 4.16 -5.25
N ALA A 76 13.16 3.19 -4.58
CA ALA A 76 13.78 2.46 -3.47
C ALA A 76 15.11 1.83 -3.90
N GLY A 77 16.17 2.10 -3.14
CA GLY A 77 17.51 1.58 -3.43
C GLY A 77 18.26 2.27 -4.58
N LYS A 78 17.66 3.26 -5.24
CA LYS A 78 18.29 4.02 -6.32
C LYS A 78 18.36 5.51 -5.97
N GLY A 79 19.56 6.05 -5.93
CA GLY A 79 19.77 7.50 -5.78
C GLY A 79 19.42 8.33 -7.02
N LYS A 80 18.68 7.79 -7.99
CA LYS A 80 18.36 8.47 -9.27
C LYS A 80 16.89 8.28 -9.62
N HIS A 81 16.27 9.37 -10.08
CA HIS A 81 14.93 9.34 -10.65
C HIS A 81 14.85 8.39 -11.85
N ILE A 82 13.88 7.49 -11.82
CA ILE A 82 13.59 6.63 -12.95
C ILE A 82 12.74 7.42 -13.91
N LYS A 83 13.25 7.65 -15.13
CA LYS A 83 12.49 8.28 -16.20
C LYS A 83 11.59 7.26 -16.88
N HIS A 84 10.39 7.69 -17.24
CA HIS A 84 9.41 6.91 -17.99
C HIS A 84 9.80 6.69 -19.47
N PRO A 85 9.23 5.69 -20.11
CA PRO A 85 8.32 4.66 -19.62
C PRO A 85 9.04 3.54 -18.85
N VAL A 86 8.29 2.82 -18.02
CA VAL A 86 8.82 1.63 -17.33
C VAL A 86 9.08 0.56 -18.37
N LYS A 87 10.35 0.36 -18.73
CA LYS A 87 10.74 -0.56 -19.80
C LYS A 87 10.86 -1.98 -19.30
N GLY A 88 10.44 -2.93 -20.13
CA GLY A 88 10.70 -4.35 -19.95
C GLY A 88 9.63 -5.13 -19.18
N PHE A 89 8.57 -4.50 -18.68
CA PHE A 89 7.43 -5.21 -18.09
C PHE A 89 6.12 -4.43 -18.23
N LYS A 90 5.01 -5.16 -18.14
CA LYS A 90 3.67 -4.57 -18.13
C LYS A 90 3.24 -4.32 -16.69
N MET A 91 2.65 -3.15 -16.44
CA MET A 91 2.12 -2.76 -15.16
C MET A 91 0.60 -2.74 -15.20
N TYR A 92 -0.02 -3.35 -14.21
CA TYR A 92 -1.47 -3.35 -14.01
C TYR A 92 -1.78 -2.70 -12.68
N ILE A 93 -2.61 -1.66 -12.70
CA ILE A 93 -3.04 -0.95 -11.50
C ILE A 93 -4.42 -1.47 -11.14
N MET A 94 -4.56 -2.07 -9.97
CA MET A 94 -5.78 -2.68 -9.50
C MET A 94 -6.11 -2.25 -8.07
N CYS A 95 -7.36 -1.86 -7.83
CA CYS A 95 -7.88 -1.55 -6.52
C CYS A 95 -8.91 -2.60 -6.11
N ALA A 96 -8.65 -3.27 -5.00
CA ALA A 96 -9.60 -4.15 -4.32
C ALA A 96 -10.18 -3.39 -3.11
N ARG A 97 -11.49 -3.19 -3.09
CA ARG A 97 -12.17 -2.43 -2.05
C ARG A 97 -13.31 -3.24 -1.44
N TYR A 98 -13.28 -3.37 -0.14
CA TYR A 98 -14.41 -3.85 0.66
C TYR A 98 -15.26 -2.71 1.17
N ASP A 99 -16.47 -3.01 1.57
CA ASP A 99 -17.32 -2.04 2.24
C ASP A 99 -16.67 -1.58 3.55
N PRO A 100 -16.71 -0.26 3.85
CA PRO A 100 -16.12 0.27 5.07
C PRO A 100 -16.87 -0.26 6.30
N PRO A 101 -16.19 -0.35 7.46
CA PRO A 101 -16.81 -0.81 8.68
C PRO A 101 -17.96 0.11 9.10
N THR A 102 -19.04 -0.51 9.58
CA THR A 102 -20.17 0.17 10.24
C THR A 102 -20.12 -0.13 11.75
N PRO A 103 -20.96 0.54 12.57
CA PRO A 103 -21.02 0.22 14.00
C PRO A 103 -21.41 -1.24 14.29
N THR A 104 -22.16 -1.87 13.39
CA THR A 104 -22.71 -3.22 13.57
C THR A 104 -21.99 -4.29 12.74
N THR A 105 -21.27 -3.92 11.69
CA THR A 105 -20.61 -4.87 10.80
C THR A 105 -19.12 -4.56 10.68
N PRO A 106 -18.24 -5.51 11.04
CA PRO A 106 -16.81 -5.36 10.82
C PRO A 106 -16.49 -5.38 9.32
N SER A 107 -15.49 -4.59 8.89
CA SER A 107 -14.96 -4.70 7.54
C SER A 107 -14.06 -5.92 7.43
N PRO A 108 -14.02 -6.61 6.28
CA PRO A 108 -13.03 -7.63 6.00
C PRO A 108 -11.59 -7.11 6.05
N THR A 109 -11.40 -5.82 5.81
CA THR A 109 -10.09 -5.20 5.83
C THR A 109 -9.55 -5.09 7.25
N HIS A 110 -8.43 -5.76 7.51
CA HIS A 110 -7.73 -5.67 8.79
C HIS A 110 -6.88 -4.40 8.86
N SER A 111 -7.49 -3.28 9.24
CA SER A 111 -6.84 -1.96 9.22
C SER A 111 -6.15 -1.57 10.53
N ILE A 112 -6.56 -2.15 11.65
CA ILE A 112 -6.02 -1.86 12.99
C ILE A 112 -5.57 -3.15 13.63
N PRO A 113 -4.27 -3.32 13.93
CA PRO A 113 -3.79 -4.47 14.68
C PRO A 113 -4.46 -4.53 16.05
N SER A 114 -5.11 -5.64 16.36
CA SER A 114 -5.73 -5.85 17.66
C SER A 114 -4.71 -6.50 18.61
N GLN A 115 -4.61 -6.03 19.85
CA GLN A 115 -3.74 -6.58 20.89
C GLN A 115 -4.52 -7.33 21.97
N LEU A 116 -5.65 -7.92 21.63
CA LEU A 116 -6.38 -8.71 22.61
C LEU A 116 -5.71 -10.06 22.85
N GLY A 117 -4.96 -10.14 23.94
CA GLY A 117 -4.46 -11.39 24.48
C GLY A 117 -3.38 -12.09 23.65
N SER A 118 -3.21 -13.38 23.91
CA SER A 118 -2.21 -14.26 23.28
C SER A 118 -2.54 -14.70 21.85
N PHE A 119 -3.67 -14.26 21.29
CA PHE A 119 -4.05 -14.63 19.92
C PHE A 119 -3.30 -13.80 18.88
N PRO A 120 -2.75 -14.45 17.84
CA PRO A 120 -2.17 -13.75 16.70
C PRO A 120 -3.18 -12.78 16.10
N ASN A 121 -2.72 -11.60 15.76
CA ASN A 121 -3.53 -10.49 15.32
C ASN A 121 -4.53 -10.81 14.17
N PRO A 122 -4.13 -11.45 13.06
CA PRO A 122 -5.08 -11.78 11.99
C PRO A 122 -6.11 -12.84 12.42
N ALA A 123 -5.76 -13.78 13.31
CA ALA A 123 -6.69 -14.82 13.75
C ALA A 123 -7.90 -14.22 14.49
N HIS A 124 -7.67 -13.23 15.37
CA HIS A 124 -8.76 -12.55 16.06
C HIS A 124 -9.70 -11.82 15.09
N HIS A 125 -9.14 -11.19 14.05
CA HIS A 125 -9.95 -10.53 13.02
C HIS A 125 -10.75 -11.55 12.19
N ILE A 126 -10.16 -12.66 11.81
CA ILE A 126 -10.83 -13.75 11.11
C ILE A 126 -11.99 -14.30 11.93
N LEU A 127 -11.76 -14.55 13.23
CA LEU A 127 -12.85 -15.02 14.13
C LEU A 127 -14.00 -14.01 14.19
N LYS A 128 -13.70 -12.71 14.29
CA LYS A 128 -14.75 -11.68 14.24
C LYS A 128 -15.54 -11.68 12.94
N LEU A 129 -14.91 -11.95 11.81
CA LEU A 129 -15.60 -12.06 10.52
C LEU A 129 -16.47 -13.32 10.44
N LEU A 130 -15.99 -14.45 10.93
CA LEU A 130 -16.73 -15.70 10.93
C LEU A 130 -18.00 -15.65 11.79
N PHE A 131 -17.96 -14.91 12.89
CA PHE A 131 -19.09 -14.71 13.78
C PHE A 131 -19.85 -13.39 13.55
N ALA A 132 -19.54 -12.70 12.43
CA ALA A 132 -20.28 -11.49 12.07
C ALA A 132 -21.71 -11.83 11.61
N PRO A 133 -22.71 -11.00 11.93
CA PRO A 133 -24.10 -11.25 11.52
C PRO A 133 -24.29 -11.22 9.99
N ALA A 134 -23.39 -10.59 9.26
CA ALA A 134 -23.39 -10.55 7.80
C ALA A 134 -22.42 -11.61 7.24
N LEU A 135 -22.96 -12.70 6.73
CA LEU A 135 -22.18 -13.77 6.10
C LEU A 135 -21.63 -13.41 4.72
N ALA A 136 -22.27 -12.47 4.01
CA ALA A 136 -21.86 -12.00 2.71
C ALA A 136 -21.15 -10.65 2.82
N GLN A 137 -19.94 -10.58 2.24
CA GLN A 137 -19.15 -9.36 2.17
C GLN A 137 -19.00 -8.94 0.71
N SER A 138 -19.22 -7.66 0.44
CA SER A 138 -19.07 -7.10 -0.90
C SER A 138 -17.61 -6.74 -1.17
N LEU A 139 -17.08 -7.21 -2.30
CA LEU A 139 -15.76 -6.88 -2.80
C LEU A 139 -15.89 -6.23 -4.18
N SER A 140 -15.44 -5.00 -4.31
CA SER A 140 -15.33 -4.30 -5.60
C SER A 140 -13.88 -4.33 -6.07
N ILE A 141 -13.63 -4.94 -7.24
CA ILE A 141 -12.32 -4.93 -7.89
C ILE A 141 -12.42 -4.02 -9.10
N ARG A 142 -11.53 -3.05 -9.20
CA ARG A 142 -11.42 -2.13 -10.32
C ARG A 142 -10.01 -2.10 -10.82
N MET A 143 -9.86 -2.10 -12.14
CA MET A 143 -8.57 -2.08 -12.82
C MET A 143 -8.51 -0.89 -13.77
N VAL A 144 -7.37 -0.23 -13.82
CA VAL A 144 -7.07 0.79 -14.82
C VAL A 144 -6.85 0.11 -16.16
N ALA A 145 -7.36 0.70 -17.25
CA ALA A 145 -7.13 0.16 -18.58
C ALA A 145 -5.62 0.06 -18.88
N PRO A 146 -5.15 -1.03 -19.49
CA PRO A 146 -3.74 -1.20 -19.80
C PRO A 146 -3.15 -0.08 -20.68
N SER A 147 -3.97 0.57 -21.49
CA SER A 147 -3.60 1.75 -22.30
C SER A 147 -3.19 2.95 -21.46
N ASP A 148 -3.81 3.10 -20.29
CA ASP A 148 -3.63 4.25 -19.39
C ASP A 148 -2.59 3.96 -18.29
N SER A 149 -1.97 2.79 -18.35
CA SER A 149 -0.95 2.35 -17.40
C SER A 149 0.40 3.02 -17.66
N PRO A 150 1.21 3.29 -16.64
CA PRO A 150 2.58 3.80 -16.81
C PRO A 150 3.53 2.96 -17.67
N SER A 151 3.15 1.71 -17.96
CA SER A 151 3.88 0.84 -18.90
C SER A 151 3.41 0.96 -20.34
N SER A 152 2.38 1.74 -20.62
CA SER A 152 1.92 2.02 -21.97
C SER A 152 2.87 2.99 -22.69
N GLY A 153 3.10 2.77 -23.99
CA GLY A 153 3.95 3.65 -24.79
C GLY A 153 3.37 5.05 -25.00
N SER A 154 2.06 5.23 -24.77
CA SER A 154 1.35 6.52 -24.87
C SER A 154 1.25 7.25 -23.52
N PHE A 155 1.70 6.67 -22.43
CA PHE A 155 1.55 7.25 -21.10
C PHE A 155 2.47 8.46 -20.89
N MET A 156 1.88 9.57 -20.46
CA MET A 156 2.61 10.77 -20.03
C MET A 156 2.27 11.07 -18.57
N ALA A 157 3.28 11.01 -17.69
CA ALA A 157 3.09 11.27 -16.27
C ALA A 157 2.57 12.69 -16.00
N SER A 158 3.00 13.68 -16.81
CA SER A 158 2.57 15.06 -16.71
C SER A 158 1.08 15.30 -16.98
N GLU A 159 0.42 14.43 -17.73
CA GLU A 159 -1.03 14.52 -17.96
C GLU A 159 -1.84 14.00 -16.77
N VAL A 160 -1.24 13.11 -15.99
CA VAL A 160 -1.90 12.45 -14.85
C VAL A 160 -1.62 13.18 -13.54
N ILE A 161 -0.38 13.65 -13.37
CA ILE A 161 0.05 14.35 -12.17
C ILE A 161 -0.27 15.83 -12.35
N LEU A 162 -1.23 16.33 -11.58
CA LEU A 162 -1.50 17.77 -11.54
C LEU A 162 -0.29 18.47 -10.94
N ASP A 163 0.25 19.42 -11.67
CA ASP A 163 1.38 20.24 -11.22
C ASP A 163 0.93 21.17 -10.08
N ASN A 164 1.17 20.75 -8.85
CA ASN A 164 0.95 21.56 -7.64
C ASN A 164 2.21 22.35 -7.24
N GLY A 165 3.15 22.54 -8.18
CA GLY A 165 4.40 23.28 -7.94
C GLY A 165 5.48 22.51 -7.19
N ILE A 166 5.24 21.28 -6.78
CA ILE A 166 6.22 20.39 -6.12
C ILE A 166 6.26 19.09 -6.89
N ALA A 167 7.33 18.85 -7.61
CA ALA A 167 7.54 17.57 -8.30
C ALA A 167 7.65 16.43 -7.28
N PRO A 168 6.89 15.32 -7.44
CA PRO A 168 7.01 14.17 -6.57
C PRO A 168 8.39 13.52 -6.74
N ALA A 169 8.91 12.95 -5.66
CA ALA A 169 10.20 12.24 -5.70
C ALA A 169 10.12 11.00 -6.59
N ASP A 170 8.99 10.29 -6.54
CA ASP A 170 8.68 9.12 -7.35
C ASP A 170 7.44 9.40 -8.22
N GLU A 171 7.67 9.85 -9.46
CA GLU A 171 6.61 10.18 -10.41
C GLU A 171 5.73 8.96 -10.76
N ILE A 172 6.31 7.76 -10.79
CA ILE A 172 5.56 6.54 -11.12
C ILE A 172 4.61 6.17 -9.99
N SER A 173 5.08 6.18 -8.76
CA SER A 173 4.25 5.92 -7.59
C SER A 173 3.11 6.94 -7.48
N GLU A 174 3.39 8.21 -7.75
CA GLU A 174 2.39 9.27 -7.72
C GLU A 174 1.35 9.11 -8.85
N ALA A 175 1.79 8.82 -10.07
CA ALA A 175 0.89 8.55 -11.19
C ALA A 175 -0.02 7.33 -10.91
N CYS A 176 0.55 6.25 -10.38
CA CYS A 176 -0.22 5.08 -9.96
C CYS A 176 -1.27 5.43 -8.88
N ALA A 177 -0.92 6.30 -7.93
CA ALA A 177 -1.84 6.73 -6.89
C ALA A 177 -3.01 7.55 -7.45
N VAL A 178 -2.74 8.46 -8.41
CA VAL A 178 -3.78 9.25 -9.09
C VAL A 178 -4.71 8.33 -9.88
N LEU A 179 -4.16 7.47 -10.74
CA LEU A 179 -4.94 6.54 -11.55
C LEU A 179 -5.78 5.58 -10.70
N MET A 180 -5.21 5.06 -9.62
CA MET A 180 -5.95 4.21 -8.69
C MET A 180 -7.08 4.96 -8.00
N ALA A 181 -6.85 6.19 -7.55
CA ALA A 181 -7.88 7.01 -6.92
C ALA A 181 -9.04 7.30 -7.87
N GLN A 182 -8.75 7.60 -9.13
CA GLN A 182 -9.76 7.82 -10.18
C GLN A 182 -10.56 6.55 -10.46
N ALA A 183 -9.87 5.42 -10.71
CA ALA A 183 -10.53 4.14 -11.01
C ALA A 183 -11.39 3.67 -9.83
N ALA A 184 -10.91 3.81 -8.61
CA ALA A 184 -11.61 3.39 -7.39
C ALA A 184 -12.66 4.41 -6.91
N LYS A 185 -12.69 5.62 -7.47
CA LYS A 185 -13.49 6.76 -6.98
C LYS A 185 -13.23 7.03 -5.49
N LEU A 186 -11.96 7.05 -5.11
CA LEU A 186 -11.52 7.32 -3.74
C LEU A 186 -10.89 8.69 -3.66
N LYS A 187 -11.15 9.39 -2.53
CA LYS A 187 -10.43 10.60 -2.19
C LYS A 187 -9.01 10.23 -1.76
N ARG A 188 -8.01 10.94 -2.27
CA ARG A 188 -6.63 10.83 -1.78
C ARG A 188 -6.46 11.67 -0.52
N VAL A 189 -5.68 11.17 0.41
CA VAL A 189 -5.30 11.88 1.64
C VAL A 189 -3.79 12.00 1.71
N GLY A 190 -3.30 13.09 2.30
CA GLY A 190 -1.87 13.31 2.48
C GLY A 190 -1.22 12.43 3.56
N MET A 191 -2.01 11.63 4.26
CA MET A 191 -1.53 10.71 5.31
C MET A 191 -0.95 9.44 4.67
N GLY A 192 0.19 8.98 5.17
CA GLY A 192 0.84 7.73 4.78
C GLY A 192 0.88 6.70 5.91
N TRP A 193 1.57 5.60 5.68
CA TRP A 193 1.80 4.58 6.69
C TRP A 193 2.58 5.12 7.91
N GLU A 194 3.41 6.15 7.71
CA GLU A 194 4.19 6.82 8.75
C GLU A 194 3.28 7.52 9.77
N ASP A 195 2.19 8.14 9.29
CA ASP A 195 1.21 8.78 10.16
C ASP A 195 0.48 7.74 11.00
N LYS A 196 0.13 6.60 10.41
CA LYS A 196 -0.44 5.47 11.14
C LYS A 196 0.54 4.93 12.18
N ALA A 197 1.83 4.83 11.85
CA ALA A 197 2.86 4.43 12.79
C ALA A 197 2.99 5.42 13.97
N ALA A 198 3.00 6.72 13.69
CA ALA A 198 3.12 7.75 14.71
C ALA A 198 1.92 7.79 15.66
N ASP A 199 0.69 7.76 15.12
CA ASP A 199 -0.52 7.91 15.93
C ASP A 199 -0.90 6.65 16.70
N PHE A 200 -0.78 5.46 16.08
CA PHE A 200 -1.21 4.22 16.71
C PHE A 200 -0.14 3.56 17.59
N TYR A 201 1.13 3.64 17.21
CA TYR A 201 2.19 2.96 17.94
C TYR A 201 2.85 3.82 19.01
N ARG A 202 2.86 5.16 18.86
CA ARG A 202 3.38 6.07 19.90
C ARG A 202 2.45 6.18 21.09
N LYS A 203 1.15 6.31 20.85
CA LYS A 203 0.14 6.39 21.94
C LYS A 203 0.04 5.13 22.79
N ARG A 204 0.48 3.97 22.26
CA ARG A 204 0.49 2.71 23.02
C ARG A 204 1.68 2.54 23.98
N LYS A 205 2.77 3.29 23.77
CA LYS A 205 3.92 3.27 24.71
C LYS A 205 3.70 4.18 25.92
N SER A 206 2.65 4.99 25.93
CA SER A 206 2.33 5.92 27.01
C SER A 206 1.17 5.45 27.91
N LEU A 207 0.64 4.26 27.68
CA LEU A 207 -0.31 3.55 28.53
C LEU A 207 0.34 2.29 29.14
#